data_19a4f7d438ea4ee0818831156208cc80
#
_entry.id   19a4f7d438ea4ee0818831156208cc80
#
_cell.length_a   1.000
_cell.length_b   1.000
_cell.length_c   1.000
_cell.angle_alpha   90.00
_cell.angle_beta   90.00
_cell.angle_gamma   90.00
#
_symmetry.space_group_name_H-M   'P 1'
#
loop_
_entity.id
_entity.type
_entity.pdbx_description
1 polymer ?
#
loop_
_entity_poly.entity_id
_entity_poly.type
_entity_poly.pdbx_seq_one_letter_code
_entity_poly.pdbx_strand_id
1 'polypeptide(L)'
;AGLQPPMQFRVFMAGEVADSDVVAHRSLTVEDTEAAKIKRNQVAMLQPTVFDLSVTEIAALRQKIFGMLKLINGQETSPEAQDALRASLAEKLATPVSSDLLAQWMSPEVQEYVLSTGLPWFEDRLREGVVGDVRLALPSKNGIIVRDVDTKAETLRPDVSDIRDVPAVLAAFTQKLRSAEKLTPQGRRAVLVLFSPLIMPTLTLNREATQALGNAVAQTVEPVYYHIQKGEVVVYQGERVTREKQ
;
A
#
# COMPACT_ATOMS: atom_id res chain seq x y z
N ALA A 1 55.19 14.18 -54.81
CA ALA A 1 53.80 14.02 -54.40
C ALA A 1 53.69 12.74 -53.54
N GLY A 2 53.67 12.90 -52.23
CA GLY A 2 53.51 11.77 -51.31
C GLY A 2 52.04 11.41 -51.24
N LEU A 3 51.68 10.21 -51.62
CA LEU A 3 50.40 9.60 -51.38
C LEU A 3 50.29 9.33 -49.87
N GLN A 4 49.38 10.04 -49.16
CA GLN A 4 49.02 9.65 -47.81
C GLN A 4 48.34 8.27 -47.87
N PRO A 5 48.74 7.31 -47.04
CA PRO A 5 48.10 6.02 -47.00
C PRO A 5 46.62 6.22 -46.64
N PRO A 6 45.70 5.38 -47.19
CA PRO A 6 44.30 5.48 -46.87
C PRO A 6 44.13 5.31 -45.35
N MET A 7 43.36 6.23 -44.74
CA MET A 7 42.96 6.11 -43.32
C MET A 7 42.27 4.77 -43.12
N GLN A 8 42.90 3.83 -42.45
CA GLN A 8 42.26 2.61 -42.02
C GLN A 8 41.38 2.93 -40.81
N PHE A 9 40.07 3.02 -41.03
CA PHE A 9 39.12 3.10 -39.94
C PHE A 9 39.10 1.75 -39.24
N ARG A 10 39.60 1.70 -38.04
CA ARG A 10 39.47 0.52 -37.20
C ARG A 10 38.13 0.64 -36.42
N VAL A 11 37.32 -0.39 -36.54
CA VAL A 11 36.08 -0.53 -35.76
C VAL A 11 36.40 -1.41 -34.57
N PHE A 12 36.22 -0.88 -33.36
CA PHE A 12 36.37 -1.65 -32.13
C PHE A 12 35.05 -2.31 -31.77
N MET A 13 35.11 -3.55 -31.33
CA MET A 13 33.96 -4.28 -30.81
C MET A 13 33.80 -4.03 -29.31
N ALA A 14 32.56 -4.05 -28.81
CA ALA A 14 32.32 -3.97 -27.38
C ALA A 14 33.04 -5.10 -26.62
N GLY A 15 33.85 -4.73 -25.63
CA GLY A 15 34.70 -5.65 -24.87
C GLY A 15 36.16 -5.70 -25.31
N GLU A 16 36.51 -5.18 -26.46
CA GLU A 16 37.93 -5.03 -26.88
C GLU A 16 38.62 -3.95 -26.08
N VAL A 17 39.94 -4.06 -25.95
CA VAL A 17 40.79 -3.03 -25.35
C VAL A 17 41.38 -2.17 -26.47
N ALA A 18 41.19 -0.85 -26.35
CA ALA A 18 41.73 0.08 -27.32
C ALA A 18 43.27 0.07 -27.28
N ASP A 19 43.90 -0.11 -28.42
CA ASP A 19 45.38 -0.10 -28.57
C ASP A 19 45.93 1.30 -28.78
N SER A 20 45.08 2.28 -29.04
CA SER A 20 45.36 3.70 -29.20
C SER A 20 44.17 4.54 -28.81
N ASP A 21 44.37 5.84 -28.57
CA ASP A 21 43.28 6.78 -28.30
C ASP A 21 42.36 6.88 -29.52
N VAL A 22 41.04 6.76 -29.26
CA VAL A 22 40.00 6.95 -30.28
C VAL A 22 39.46 8.36 -30.15
N VAL A 23 39.67 9.18 -31.17
CA VAL A 23 39.30 10.61 -31.19
C VAL A 23 38.09 10.84 -32.11
N ALA A 24 37.15 11.65 -31.67
CA ALA A 24 35.98 12.01 -32.48
C ALA A 24 36.42 12.91 -33.69
N HIS A 25 36.21 12.43 -34.90
CA HIS A 25 36.54 13.19 -36.13
C HIS A 25 35.53 14.30 -36.45
N ARG A 26 34.34 14.25 -35.85
CA ARG A 26 33.28 15.26 -35.95
C ARG A 26 32.54 15.36 -34.63
N SER A 27 31.85 16.46 -34.41
CA SER A 27 30.96 16.59 -33.26
C SER A 27 29.77 15.62 -33.41
N LEU A 28 29.41 14.91 -32.34
CA LEU A 28 28.38 13.90 -32.29
C LEU A 28 27.50 14.19 -31.10
N THR A 29 26.22 13.88 -31.23
CA THR A 29 25.26 13.78 -30.11
C THR A 29 24.94 12.32 -29.93
N VAL A 30 25.20 11.80 -28.73
CA VAL A 30 25.03 10.38 -28.40
C VAL A 30 24.04 10.27 -27.28
N GLU A 31 23.15 9.30 -27.35
CA GLU A 31 22.22 9.01 -26.27
C GLU A 31 22.98 8.41 -25.07
N ASP A 32 22.79 9.05 -23.90
CA ASP A 32 23.28 8.52 -22.61
C ASP A 32 22.24 7.56 -22.04
N THR A 33 22.36 6.30 -22.41
CA THR A 33 21.41 5.25 -22.02
C THR A 33 21.41 5.00 -20.51
N GLU A 34 22.58 5.14 -19.84
CA GLU A 34 22.66 4.96 -18.39
C GLU A 34 22.05 6.15 -17.63
N ALA A 35 22.33 7.39 -18.02
CA ALA A 35 21.70 8.56 -17.44
C ALA A 35 20.18 8.55 -17.69
N ALA A 36 19.73 8.15 -18.89
CA ALA A 36 18.32 7.97 -19.20
C ALA A 36 17.66 6.90 -18.30
N LYS A 37 18.31 5.77 -18.07
CA LYS A 37 17.84 4.71 -17.19
C LYS A 37 17.76 5.16 -15.73
N ILE A 38 18.78 5.85 -15.23
CA ILE A 38 18.78 6.43 -13.88
C ILE A 38 17.60 7.39 -13.72
N LYS A 39 17.42 8.30 -14.69
CA LYS A 39 16.31 9.27 -14.67
C LYS A 39 14.93 8.59 -14.70
N ARG A 40 14.74 7.57 -15.54
CA ARG A 40 13.52 6.76 -15.60
C ARG A 40 13.22 6.09 -14.26
N ASN A 41 14.23 5.46 -13.63
CA ASN A 41 14.07 4.83 -12.32
C ASN A 41 13.72 5.84 -11.23
N GLN A 42 14.37 7.00 -11.22
CA GLN A 42 14.08 8.07 -10.27
C GLN A 42 12.63 8.56 -10.40
N VAL A 43 12.17 8.81 -11.62
CA VAL A 43 10.80 9.27 -11.89
C VAL A 43 9.78 8.18 -11.51
N ALA A 44 10.07 6.90 -11.80
CA ALA A 44 9.22 5.78 -11.40
C ALA A 44 9.08 5.67 -9.87
N MET A 45 10.18 5.85 -9.11
CA MET A 45 10.18 5.80 -7.65
C MET A 45 9.45 6.98 -7.00
N LEU A 46 9.28 8.09 -7.70
CA LEU A 46 8.56 9.27 -7.23
C LEU A 46 7.04 9.15 -7.42
N GLN A 47 6.55 8.10 -8.08
CA GLN A 47 5.11 7.94 -8.27
C GLN A 47 4.41 7.56 -6.95
N PRO A 48 3.15 7.99 -6.76
CA PRO A 48 2.35 7.56 -5.62
C PRO A 48 2.19 6.04 -5.60
N THR A 49 2.13 5.47 -4.41
CA THR A 49 1.82 4.04 -4.23
C THR A 49 0.32 3.81 -4.41
N VAL A 50 -0.06 2.76 -5.13
CA VAL A 50 -1.48 2.43 -5.36
C VAL A 50 -1.98 1.47 -4.30
N PHE A 51 -3.10 1.82 -3.68
CA PHE A 51 -3.84 0.99 -2.73
C PHE A 51 -5.24 0.71 -3.26
N ASP A 52 -5.68 -0.53 -3.14
CA ASP A 52 -7.06 -0.94 -3.41
C ASP A 52 -7.90 -0.78 -2.15
N LEU A 53 -9.03 -0.06 -2.26
CA LEU A 53 -10.04 0.08 -1.22
C LEU A 53 -11.18 -0.91 -1.50
N SER A 54 -11.44 -1.81 -0.54
CA SER A 54 -12.57 -2.73 -0.58
C SER A 54 -13.61 -2.33 0.46
N VAL A 55 -14.81 -1.98 0.03
CA VAL A 55 -15.94 -1.69 0.92
C VAL A 55 -16.71 -2.94 1.35
N THR A 56 -16.37 -4.09 0.78
CA THR A 56 -17.00 -5.39 1.09
C THR A 56 -16.85 -5.73 2.57
N GLU A 57 -15.72 -5.42 3.18
CA GLU A 57 -15.45 -5.66 4.61
C GLU A 57 -16.38 -4.87 5.52
N ILE A 58 -16.86 -3.69 5.07
CA ILE A 58 -17.83 -2.86 5.82
C ILE A 58 -19.17 -3.56 5.88
N ALA A 59 -19.66 -4.06 4.74
CA ALA A 59 -20.91 -4.82 4.71
C ALA A 59 -20.79 -6.13 5.51
N ALA A 60 -19.67 -6.81 5.43
CA ALA A 60 -19.39 -8.02 6.19
C ALA A 60 -19.39 -7.76 7.71
N LEU A 61 -18.77 -6.65 8.17
CA LEU A 61 -18.80 -6.25 9.58
C LEU A 61 -20.24 -6.06 10.05
N ARG A 62 -21.05 -5.30 9.31
CA ARG A 62 -22.45 -5.05 9.63
C ARG A 62 -23.22 -6.36 9.74
N GLN A 63 -23.11 -7.26 8.76
CA GLN A 63 -23.78 -8.55 8.76
C GLN A 63 -23.38 -9.42 9.96
N LYS A 64 -22.07 -9.46 10.28
CA LYS A 64 -21.57 -10.22 11.43
C LYS A 64 -22.13 -9.69 12.75
N ILE A 65 -22.14 -8.36 12.96
CA ILE A 65 -22.69 -7.73 14.18
C ILE A 65 -24.17 -8.03 14.31
N PHE A 66 -24.97 -7.76 13.26
CA PHE A 66 -26.42 -8.04 13.31
C PHE A 66 -26.71 -9.54 13.49
N GLY A 67 -25.96 -10.43 12.83
CA GLY A 67 -26.10 -11.87 13.00
C GLY A 67 -25.81 -12.34 14.42
N MET A 68 -24.78 -11.79 15.07
CA MET A 68 -24.48 -12.12 16.48
C MET A 68 -25.53 -11.58 17.44
N LEU A 69 -25.98 -10.33 17.28
CA LEU A 69 -27.06 -9.77 18.12
C LEU A 69 -28.38 -10.54 17.96
N LYS A 70 -28.70 -10.98 16.75
CA LYS A 70 -29.86 -11.84 16.49
C LYS A 70 -29.72 -13.18 17.21
N LEU A 71 -28.57 -13.80 17.20
CA LEU A 71 -28.32 -15.04 17.96
C LEU A 71 -28.47 -14.82 19.46
N ILE A 72 -27.90 -13.74 19.99
CA ILE A 72 -27.99 -13.38 21.42
C ILE A 72 -29.46 -13.18 21.84
N ASN A 73 -30.24 -12.46 21.04
CA ASN A 73 -31.63 -12.10 21.40
C ASN A 73 -32.65 -13.21 21.10
N GLY A 74 -32.29 -14.19 20.28
CA GLY A 74 -33.19 -15.27 19.87
C GLY A 74 -33.12 -16.56 20.69
N GLN A 75 -32.25 -16.61 21.71
CA GLN A 75 -32.04 -17.83 22.48
C GLN A 75 -32.93 -17.93 23.73
N GLU A 76 -33.25 -19.17 24.08
CA GLU A 76 -33.87 -19.48 25.37
C GLU A 76 -32.87 -19.25 26.51
N THR A 77 -33.41 -18.97 27.71
CA THR A 77 -32.60 -18.68 28.89
C THR A 77 -32.14 -19.91 29.67
N SER A 78 -32.27 -21.12 29.10
CA SER A 78 -31.78 -22.33 29.73
C SER A 78 -30.24 -22.36 29.81
N PRO A 79 -29.64 -22.96 30.85
CA PRO A 79 -28.19 -23.04 30.98
C PRO A 79 -27.50 -23.71 29.76
N GLU A 80 -28.13 -24.79 29.25
CA GLU A 80 -27.61 -25.54 28.09
C GLU A 80 -27.64 -24.67 26.82
N ALA A 81 -28.71 -23.87 26.62
CA ALA A 81 -28.80 -22.96 25.47
C ALA A 81 -27.75 -21.83 25.56
N GLN A 82 -27.50 -21.31 26.77
CA GLN A 82 -26.47 -20.30 26.99
C GLN A 82 -25.04 -20.85 26.72
N ASP A 83 -24.78 -22.10 27.13
CA ASP A 83 -23.50 -22.75 26.87
C ASP A 83 -23.26 -22.98 25.35
N ALA A 84 -24.27 -23.44 24.63
CA ALA A 84 -24.28 -23.59 23.20
C ALA A 84 -24.07 -22.24 22.48
N LEU A 85 -24.75 -21.20 22.96
CA LEU A 85 -24.61 -19.84 22.42
C LEU A 85 -23.18 -19.30 22.62
N ARG A 86 -22.61 -19.47 23.83
CA ARG A 86 -21.23 -19.07 24.13
C ARG A 86 -20.23 -19.78 23.21
N ALA A 87 -20.39 -21.07 23.00
CA ALA A 87 -19.54 -21.86 22.08
C ALA A 87 -19.64 -21.35 20.63
N SER A 88 -20.86 -21.09 20.14
CA SER A 88 -21.09 -20.54 18.79
C SER A 88 -20.49 -19.14 18.60
N LEU A 89 -20.64 -18.26 19.60
CA LEU A 89 -20.05 -16.93 19.55
C LEU A 89 -18.51 -16.97 19.64
N ALA A 90 -17.97 -17.87 20.49
CA ALA A 90 -16.53 -18.05 20.61
C ALA A 90 -15.90 -18.53 19.30
N GLU A 91 -16.55 -19.42 18.56
CA GLU A 91 -16.13 -19.86 17.23
C GLU A 91 -16.13 -18.69 16.22
N LYS A 92 -17.24 -17.92 16.17
CA LYS A 92 -17.39 -16.78 15.25
C LYS A 92 -16.40 -15.65 15.51
N LEU A 93 -16.02 -15.42 16.77
CA LEU A 93 -15.11 -14.38 17.20
C LEU A 93 -13.66 -14.86 17.33
N ALA A 94 -13.42 -16.17 17.21
CA ALA A 94 -12.12 -16.79 17.51
C ALA A 94 -11.57 -16.37 18.90
N THR A 95 -12.47 -16.14 19.86
CA THR A 95 -12.16 -15.60 21.19
C THR A 95 -13.06 -16.28 22.23
N PRO A 96 -12.52 -16.72 23.38
CA PRO A 96 -13.33 -17.33 24.45
C PRO A 96 -14.43 -16.36 24.94
N VAL A 97 -15.64 -16.86 25.10
CA VAL A 97 -16.79 -16.10 25.59
C VAL A 97 -17.16 -16.60 26.99
N SER A 98 -16.93 -15.77 28.00
CA SER A 98 -17.38 -16.05 29.37
C SER A 98 -18.85 -15.76 29.56
N SER A 99 -19.44 -16.30 30.65
CA SER A 99 -20.82 -16.00 31.03
C SER A 99 -21.03 -14.50 31.29
N ASP A 100 -20.09 -13.84 31.95
CA ASP A 100 -20.15 -12.42 32.23
C ASP A 100 -20.10 -11.58 30.92
N LEU A 101 -19.28 -12.00 29.96
CA LEU A 101 -19.19 -11.32 28.67
C LEU A 101 -20.51 -11.45 27.88
N LEU A 102 -21.11 -12.65 27.88
CA LEU A 102 -22.40 -12.88 27.26
C LEU A 102 -23.49 -12.03 27.95
N ALA A 103 -23.52 -11.98 29.30
CA ALA A 103 -24.45 -11.15 30.04
C ALA A 103 -24.33 -9.65 29.68
N GLN A 104 -23.12 -9.14 29.48
CA GLN A 104 -22.93 -7.77 29.00
C GLN A 104 -23.48 -7.57 27.58
N TRP A 105 -23.28 -8.51 26.66
CA TRP A 105 -23.81 -8.42 25.30
C TRP A 105 -25.35 -8.55 25.26
N MET A 106 -25.94 -9.14 26.25
CA MET A 106 -27.41 -9.20 26.41
C MET A 106 -27.98 -7.89 26.99
N SER A 107 -27.16 -7.00 27.57
CA SER A 107 -27.65 -5.76 28.14
C SER A 107 -28.13 -4.79 27.06
N PRO A 108 -29.28 -4.13 27.24
CA PRO A 108 -29.83 -3.17 26.30
C PRO A 108 -28.88 -2.00 26.03
N GLU A 109 -28.17 -1.53 27.04
CA GLU A 109 -27.23 -0.39 26.95
C GLU A 109 -26.03 -0.72 26.04
N VAL A 110 -25.50 -1.95 26.16
CA VAL A 110 -24.41 -2.43 25.30
C VAL A 110 -24.89 -2.58 23.87
N GLN A 111 -26.05 -3.18 23.65
CA GLN A 111 -26.60 -3.36 22.30
C GLN A 111 -26.94 -2.01 21.64
N GLU A 112 -27.55 -1.08 22.38
CA GLU A 112 -27.81 0.27 21.89
C GLU A 112 -26.51 0.95 21.48
N TYR A 113 -25.47 0.90 22.31
CA TYR A 113 -24.18 1.49 22.01
C TYR A 113 -23.51 0.85 20.79
N VAL A 114 -23.53 -0.48 20.70
CA VAL A 114 -22.99 -1.23 19.55
C VAL A 114 -23.64 -0.77 18.25
N LEU A 115 -24.98 -0.66 18.22
CA LEU A 115 -25.71 -0.33 17.00
C LEU A 115 -25.71 1.17 16.67
N SER A 116 -25.86 2.03 17.67
CA SER A 116 -25.99 3.48 17.46
C SER A 116 -24.68 4.22 17.37
N THR A 117 -23.61 3.69 17.97
CA THR A 117 -22.33 4.40 18.09
C THR A 117 -21.16 3.58 17.60
N GLY A 118 -21.01 2.33 18.04
CA GLY A 118 -19.86 1.49 17.72
C GLY A 118 -19.78 1.13 16.25
N LEU A 119 -20.84 0.53 15.72
CA LEU A 119 -20.89 0.11 14.32
C LEU A 119 -20.74 1.27 13.34
N PRO A 120 -21.49 2.39 13.44
CA PRO A 120 -21.31 3.53 12.55
C PRO A 120 -19.89 4.11 12.61
N TRP A 121 -19.32 4.19 13.82
CA TRP A 121 -17.96 4.71 13.98
C TRP A 121 -16.91 3.85 13.25
N PHE A 122 -17.01 2.51 13.35
CA PHE A 122 -16.11 1.62 12.61
C PHE A 122 -16.35 1.68 11.11
N GLU A 123 -17.61 1.74 10.68
CA GLU A 123 -17.92 1.86 9.24
C GLU A 123 -17.30 3.12 8.62
N ASP A 124 -17.34 4.26 9.33
CA ASP A 124 -16.70 5.49 8.86
C ASP A 124 -15.19 5.34 8.77
N ARG A 125 -14.55 4.78 9.78
CA ARG A 125 -13.08 4.53 9.75
C ARG A 125 -12.67 3.56 8.65
N LEU A 126 -13.45 2.50 8.44
CA LEU A 126 -13.20 1.54 7.37
C LEU A 126 -13.39 2.16 5.97
N ARG A 127 -14.36 3.09 5.79
CA ARG A 127 -14.51 3.86 4.54
C ARG A 127 -13.36 4.82 4.29
N GLU A 128 -12.81 5.44 5.32
CA GLU A 128 -11.61 6.26 5.20
C GLU A 128 -10.39 5.46 4.75
N GLY A 129 -10.40 4.16 5.01
CA GLY A 129 -9.37 3.21 4.66
C GLY A 129 -8.46 2.88 5.83
N VAL A 130 -8.40 1.60 6.14
CA VAL A 130 -7.56 1.01 7.20
C VAL A 130 -6.59 0.05 6.55
N VAL A 131 -5.30 0.20 6.83
CA VAL A 131 -4.24 -0.70 6.33
C VAL A 131 -3.93 -1.81 7.33
N GLY A 132 -3.34 -2.89 6.84
CA GLY A 132 -2.83 -3.96 7.71
C GLY A 132 -1.57 -3.53 8.49
N ASP A 133 -0.71 -2.74 7.84
CA ASP A 133 0.50 -2.18 8.44
C ASP A 133 0.72 -0.77 7.87
N VAL A 134 0.67 0.24 8.74
CA VAL A 134 0.85 1.65 8.35
C VAL A 134 2.21 1.92 7.71
N ARG A 135 3.23 1.13 8.03
CA ARG A 135 4.57 1.25 7.44
C ARG A 135 4.59 1.03 5.93
N LEU A 136 3.59 0.35 5.38
CA LEU A 136 3.46 0.17 3.92
C LEU A 136 3.06 1.47 3.20
N ALA A 137 2.36 2.38 3.87
CA ALA A 137 1.91 3.66 3.31
C ALA A 137 2.94 4.78 3.52
N LEU A 138 3.70 4.76 4.62
CA LEU A 138 4.64 5.82 5.02
C LEU A 138 5.75 6.15 4.01
N PRO A 139 6.31 5.19 3.22
CA PRO A 139 7.36 5.50 2.25
C PRO A 139 6.90 6.36 1.06
N SER A 140 5.60 6.53 0.88
CA SER A 140 5.03 7.25 -0.26
C SER A 140 5.17 8.77 -0.08
N LYS A 141 6.31 9.33 -0.50
CA LYS A 141 6.60 10.78 -0.39
C LYS A 141 5.60 11.65 -1.15
N ASN A 142 5.01 11.14 -2.22
CA ASN A 142 4.05 11.85 -3.08
C ASN A 142 2.59 11.39 -2.84
N GLY A 143 2.32 10.85 -1.64
CA GLY A 143 1.00 10.37 -1.27
C GLY A 143 0.71 8.97 -1.84
N ILE A 144 -0.56 8.61 -1.78
CA ILE A 144 -1.07 7.35 -2.31
C ILE A 144 -2.22 7.58 -3.27
N ILE A 145 -2.40 6.67 -4.23
CA ILE A 145 -3.62 6.57 -5.02
C ILE A 145 -4.50 5.51 -4.36
N VAL A 146 -5.70 5.90 -3.95
CA VAL A 146 -6.73 4.97 -3.48
C VAL A 146 -7.65 4.63 -4.64
N ARG A 147 -7.68 3.36 -5.01
CA ARG A 147 -8.55 2.83 -6.06
C ARG A 147 -9.67 2.01 -5.44
N ASP A 148 -10.89 2.44 -5.63
CA ASP A 148 -12.07 1.66 -5.26
C ASP A 148 -12.17 0.42 -6.16
N VAL A 149 -12.22 -0.79 -5.55
CA VAL A 149 -12.21 -2.03 -6.32
C VAL A 149 -13.51 -2.30 -7.08
N ASP A 150 -14.62 -1.71 -6.63
CA ASP A 150 -15.94 -1.91 -7.24
C ASP A 150 -16.18 -0.91 -8.38
N THR A 151 -15.96 0.37 -8.12
CA THR A 151 -16.22 1.46 -9.08
C THR A 151 -15.05 1.74 -10.02
N LYS A 152 -13.83 1.25 -9.69
CA LYS A 152 -12.56 1.56 -10.35
C LYS A 152 -12.18 3.05 -10.28
N ALA A 153 -12.87 3.83 -9.46
CA ALA A 153 -12.51 5.23 -9.25
C ALA A 153 -11.19 5.34 -8.49
N GLU A 154 -10.34 6.24 -8.96
CA GLU A 154 -9.04 6.53 -8.35
C GLU A 154 -9.03 7.93 -7.74
N THR A 155 -8.52 8.02 -6.53
CA THR A 155 -8.38 9.30 -5.80
C THR A 155 -6.97 9.43 -5.26
N LEU A 156 -6.29 10.52 -5.62
CA LEU A 156 -4.98 10.84 -5.05
C LEU A 156 -5.18 11.43 -3.64
N ARG A 157 -4.50 10.81 -2.66
CA ARG A 157 -4.34 11.32 -1.30
C ARG A 157 -2.90 11.77 -1.11
N PRO A 158 -2.61 13.07 -1.15
CA PRO A 158 -1.24 13.57 -1.02
C PRO A 158 -0.71 13.44 0.41
N ASP A 159 -1.59 13.48 1.41
CA ASP A 159 -1.25 13.27 2.82
C ASP A 159 -1.67 11.87 3.26
N VAL A 160 -0.74 11.16 3.90
CA VAL A 160 -0.92 9.80 4.43
C VAL A 160 -0.90 9.77 5.97
N SER A 161 -0.82 10.93 6.62
CA SER A 161 -0.71 11.05 8.08
C SER A 161 -1.98 10.58 8.82
N ASP A 162 -3.12 10.58 8.15
CA ASP A 162 -4.42 10.14 8.67
C ASP A 162 -4.66 8.63 8.46
N ILE A 163 -3.84 7.95 7.67
CA ILE A 163 -3.96 6.52 7.45
C ILE A 163 -3.63 5.77 8.73
N ARG A 164 -4.52 4.88 9.13
CA ARG A 164 -4.45 4.08 10.33
C ARG A 164 -4.34 2.60 9.99
N ASP A 165 -3.65 1.85 10.84
CA ASP A 165 -3.74 0.39 10.87
C ASP A 165 -4.79 -0.08 11.87
N VAL A 166 -5.11 -1.38 11.82
CA VAL A 166 -6.12 -1.97 12.71
C VAL A 166 -5.81 -1.72 14.20
N PRO A 167 -4.56 -1.91 14.69
CA PRO A 167 -4.23 -1.59 16.08
C PRO A 167 -4.50 -0.12 16.47
N ALA A 168 -4.16 0.83 15.60
CA ALA A 168 -4.39 2.25 15.85
C ALA A 168 -5.90 2.60 15.87
N VAL A 169 -6.69 1.99 14.97
CA VAL A 169 -8.16 2.13 14.98
C VAL A 169 -8.76 1.60 16.28
N LEU A 170 -8.34 0.42 16.74
CA LEU A 170 -8.80 -0.16 18.00
C LEU A 170 -8.37 0.66 19.21
N ALA A 171 -7.17 1.22 19.21
CA ALA A 171 -6.71 2.13 20.26
C ALA A 171 -7.55 3.41 20.31
N ALA A 172 -7.86 4.01 19.16
CA ALA A 172 -8.73 5.18 19.07
C ALA A 172 -10.16 4.87 19.54
N PHE A 173 -10.69 3.70 19.20
CA PHE A 173 -12.00 3.25 19.70
C PHE A 173 -12.00 3.02 21.21
N THR A 174 -10.93 2.44 21.74
CA THR A 174 -10.75 2.27 23.19
C THR A 174 -10.78 3.62 23.92
N GLN A 175 -10.14 4.64 23.35
CA GLN A 175 -10.19 5.99 23.89
C GLN A 175 -11.62 6.57 23.82
N LYS A 176 -12.33 6.37 22.71
CA LYS A 176 -13.74 6.77 22.58
C LYS A 176 -14.65 6.08 23.62
N LEU A 177 -14.42 4.79 23.89
CA LEU A 177 -15.19 4.04 24.89
C LEU A 177 -15.03 4.61 26.30
N ARG A 178 -13.88 5.25 26.63
CA ARG A 178 -13.70 5.87 27.95
C ARG A 178 -14.72 6.98 28.24
N SER A 179 -15.16 7.69 27.22
CA SER A 179 -16.17 8.75 27.32
C SER A 179 -17.64 8.23 27.20
N ALA A 180 -17.84 6.92 27.08
CA ALA A 180 -19.19 6.34 27.03
C ALA A 180 -19.77 6.20 28.46
N GLU A 181 -20.38 7.25 28.96
CA GLU A 181 -20.87 7.34 30.36
C GLU A 181 -21.98 6.32 30.68
N LYS A 182 -22.81 5.98 29.69
CA LYS A 182 -23.87 4.99 29.83
C LYS A 182 -23.39 3.55 30.01
N LEU A 183 -22.13 3.26 29.66
CA LEU A 183 -21.58 1.92 29.76
C LEU A 183 -20.79 1.73 31.04
N THR A 184 -21.02 0.61 31.72
CA THR A 184 -20.14 0.14 32.80
C THR A 184 -18.73 -0.18 32.29
N PRO A 185 -17.71 -0.25 33.13
CA PRO A 185 -16.39 -0.69 32.71
C PRO A 185 -16.40 -2.06 32.02
N GLN A 186 -17.22 -3.00 32.51
CA GLN A 186 -17.44 -4.32 31.94
C GLN A 186 -18.12 -4.24 30.55
N GLY A 187 -19.15 -3.38 30.42
CA GLY A 187 -19.83 -3.11 29.17
C GLY A 187 -18.89 -2.54 28.11
N ARG A 188 -18.02 -1.58 28.47
CA ARG A 188 -16.99 -1.03 27.57
C ARG A 188 -16.03 -2.12 27.08
N ARG A 189 -15.58 -2.98 27.99
CA ARG A 189 -14.74 -4.13 27.62
C ARG A 189 -15.47 -5.09 26.69
N ALA A 190 -16.75 -5.38 26.97
CA ALA A 190 -17.58 -6.25 26.15
C ALA A 190 -17.74 -5.72 24.72
N VAL A 191 -17.99 -4.41 24.55
CA VAL A 191 -18.04 -3.77 23.23
C VAL A 191 -16.72 -3.90 22.49
N LEU A 192 -15.57 -3.65 23.16
CA LEU A 192 -14.25 -3.78 22.54
C LEU A 192 -13.97 -5.22 22.10
N VAL A 193 -14.26 -6.21 22.94
CA VAL A 193 -14.06 -7.63 22.61
C VAL A 193 -14.94 -8.07 21.43
N LEU A 194 -16.14 -7.50 21.29
CA LEU A 194 -17.03 -7.79 20.16
C LEU A 194 -16.46 -7.32 18.83
N PHE A 195 -15.89 -6.10 18.77
CA PHE A 195 -15.40 -5.51 17.53
C PHE A 195 -13.98 -5.96 17.16
N SER A 196 -13.10 -6.14 18.15
CA SER A 196 -11.66 -6.39 17.90
C SER A 196 -11.35 -7.47 16.86
N PRO A 197 -11.97 -8.66 16.89
CA PRO A 197 -11.66 -9.72 15.92
C PRO A 197 -12.35 -9.52 14.56
N LEU A 198 -13.26 -8.55 14.44
CA LEU A 198 -14.06 -8.33 13.25
C LEU A 198 -13.51 -7.21 12.35
N ILE A 199 -12.61 -6.39 12.88
CA ILE A 199 -12.05 -5.27 12.11
C ILE A 199 -10.92 -5.80 11.22
N MET A 200 -11.13 -5.66 9.92
CA MET A 200 -10.20 -6.09 8.88
C MET A 200 -9.69 -4.86 8.10
N PRO A 201 -8.47 -4.93 7.54
CA PRO A 201 -7.98 -3.90 6.65
C PRO A 201 -8.89 -3.75 5.43
N THR A 202 -9.17 -2.51 5.04
CA THR A 202 -9.93 -2.16 3.83
C THR A 202 -9.05 -1.60 2.74
N LEU A 203 -7.84 -1.11 3.09
CA LEU A 203 -6.82 -0.66 2.15
C LEU A 203 -5.71 -1.70 2.01
N THR A 204 -5.53 -2.24 0.81
CA THR A 204 -4.50 -3.20 0.46
C THR A 204 -3.54 -2.64 -0.58
N LEU A 205 -2.23 -2.81 -0.34
CA LEU A 205 -1.19 -2.38 -1.30
C LEU A 205 -1.32 -3.14 -2.61
N ASN A 206 -1.52 -2.42 -3.71
CA ASN A 206 -1.50 -2.98 -5.07
C ASN A 206 -0.14 -2.75 -5.71
N ARG A 207 0.73 -3.75 -5.56
CA ARG A 207 2.10 -3.69 -6.10
C ARG A 207 2.13 -3.65 -7.63
N GLU A 208 1.25 -4.41 -8.27
CA GLU A 208 1.17 -4.49 -9.73
C GLU A 208 0.77 -3.14 -10.33
N ALA A 209 -0.30 -2.51 -9.81
CA ALA A 209 -0.73 -1.19 -10.25
C ALA A 209 0.32 -0.11 -9.96
N THR A 210 1.00 -0.18 -8.81
CA THR A 210 2.09 0.74 -8.48
C THR A 210 3.24 0.63 -9.46
N GLN A 211 3.64 -0.59 -9.80
CA GLN A 211 4.72 -0.84 -10.77
C GLN A 211 4.31 -0.42 -12.18
N ALA A 212 3.07 -0.71 -12.59
CA ALA A 212 2.53 -0.31 -13.88
C ALA A 212 2.52 1.21 -14.04
N LEU A 213 2.09 1.95 -13.01
CA LEU A 213 2.13 3.41 -12.98
C LEU A 213 3.57 3.94 -13.12
N GLY A 214 4.51 3.42 -12.34
CA GLY A 214 5.92 3.79 -12.43
C GLY A 214 6.51 3.54 -13.82
N ASN A 215 6.22 2.38 -14.42
CA ASN A 215 6.67 2.03 -15.76
C ASN A 215 6.05 2.95 -16.83
N ALA A 216 4.77 3.24 -16.74
CA ALA A 216 4.09 4.14 -17.69
C ALA A 216 4.73 5.53 -17.68
N VAL A 217 4.99 6.09 -16.50
CA VAL A 217 5.62 7.40 -16.38
C VAL A 217 7.10 7.35 -16.81
N ALA A 218 7.83 6.27 -16.50
CA ALA A 218 9.21 6.09 -16.96
C ALA A 218 9.34 6.10 -18.49
N GLN A 219 8.33 5.58 -19.22
CA GLN A 219 8.32 5.61 -20.68
C GLN A 219 8.16 7.01 -21.28
N THR A 220 7.61 7.96 -20.54
CA THR A 220 7.47 9.36 -21.00
C THR A 220 8.72 10.20 -20.80
N VAL A 221 9.75 9.64 -20.14
CA VAL A 221 11.02 10.35 -19.88
C VAL A 221 11.80 10.45 -21.18
N GLU A 222 12.07 11.69 -21.58
CA GLU A 222 12.88 11.98 -22.76
C GLU A 222 14.27 11.39 -22.66
N PRO A 223 14.88 10.93 -23.79
CA PRO A 223 16.25 10.48 -23.82
C PRO A 223 17.21 11.57 -23.31
N VAL A 224 18.26 11.16 -22.64
CA VAL A 224 19.36 12.04 -22.22
C VAL A 224 20.44 11.93 -23.25
N TYR A 225 21.00 13.07 -23.68
CA TYR A 225 22.05 13.12 -24.66
C TYR A 225 23.27 13.80 -24.09
N TYR A 226 24.46 13.36 -24.49
CA TYR A 226 25.70 14.09 -24.31
C TYR A 226 26.33 14.43 -25.64
N HIS A 227 27.09 15.53 -25.68
CA HIS A 227 27.73 16.02 -26.87
C HIS A 227 29.24 15.72 -26.82
N ILE A 228 29.73 14.99 -27.81
CA ILE A 228 31.14 14.76 -28.02
C ILE A 228 31.61 15.80 -29.04
N GLN A 229 32.64 16.57 -28.70
CA GLN A 229 33.20 17.57 -29.62
C GLN A 229 34.22 16.93 -30.58
N LYS A 230 34.36 17.49 -31.76
CA LYS A 230 35.41 17.12 -32.67
C LYS A 230 36.79 17.29 -31.99
N GLY A 231 37.60 16.24 -32.00
CA GLY A 231 38.90 16.22 -31.35
C GLY A 231 38.90 15.68 -29.91
N GLU A 232 37.76 15.42 -29.37
CA GLU A 232 37.60 14.81 -28.04
C GLU A 232 37.94 13.31 -28.06
N VAL A 233 38.66 12.84 -27.05
CA VAL A 233 39.02 11.42 -26.91
C VAL A 233 37.79 10.67 -26.34
N VAL A 234 37.25 9.75 -27.13
CA VAL A 234 36.08 8.92 -26.76
C VAL A 234 36.48 7.69 -25.97
N VAL A 235 37.63 7.07 -26.36
CA VAL A 235 38.21 5.91 -25.68
C VAL A 235 39.70 6.13 -25.56
N TYR A 236 40.24 5.96 -24.36
CA TYR A 236 41.69 6.06 -24.14
C TYR A 236 42.39 4.74 -24.43
N GLN A 237 43.68 4.83 -24.84
CA GLN A 237 44.53 3.65 -24.99
C GLN A 237 44.52 2.82 -23.69
N GLY A 238 44.31 1.50 -23.84
CA GLY A 238 44.22 0.56 -22.72
C GLY A 238 42.80 0.49 -22.07
N GLU A 239 41.88 1.35 -22.48
CA GLU A 239 40.49 1.31 -21.99
C GLU A 239 39.70 0.24 -22.75
N ARG A 240 38.77 -0.45 -22.04
CA ARG A 240 37.87 -1.41 -22.67
C ARG A 240 36.69 -0.67 -23.29
N VAL A 241 36.43 -0.92 -24.56
CA VAL A 241 35.31 -0.32 -25.29
C VAL A 241 34.01 -0.86 -24.76
N THR A 242 33.14 0.03 -24.25
CA THR A 242 31.76 -0.32 -23.85
C THR A 242 30.82 -0.26 -25.05
N ARG A 243 29.64 -0.87 -24.94
CA ARG A 243 28.62 -0.80 -26.01
C ARG A 243 28.17 0.64 -26.33
N GLU A 244 28.25 1.53 -25.34
CA GLU A 244 27.89 2.94 -25.51
C GLU A 244 28.92 3.76 -26.26
N LYS A 245 30.21 3.31 -26.23
CA LYS A 245 31.33 3.93 -26.93
C LYS A 245 31.63 3.32 -28.32
N GLN A 246 30.88 2.28 -28.70
CA GLN A 246 30.95 1.63 -29.99
C GLN A 246 30.09 2.40 -31.03
#